data_8777ddb18c0d2e9dfa7ca295607e5707
#
_entry.id   8777ddb18c0d2e9dfa7ca295607e5707
#
_cell.length_a   1.000
_cell.length_b   1.000
_cell.length_c   1.000
_cell.angle_alpha   90.00
_cell.angle_beta   90.00
_cell.angle_gamma   90.00
#
_symmetry.space_group_name_H-M   'P 1'
#
loop_
_entity.id
_entity.type
_entity.pdbx_description
1 polymer ?
#
loop_
_entity_poly.entity_id
_entity_poly.type
_entity_poly.pdbx_seq_one_letter_code
_entity_poly.pdbx_strand_id
1 'polypeptide(L)'
;MHLWGVHAWPLVKGNYYLWNDSGVFVVIERGKYVELHMAMKIGERYRCREAVADILNLIGNREVWALISVTRKHVCNLAKKFGFIETWRGHALLFDGSIDETILMKRY
;
A
#
# COMPACT_ATOMS: atom_id res chain seq x y z
N MET A 1 -13.72 0.05 -8.32
CA MET A 1 -13.91 1.11 -7.31
C MET A 1 -13.16 2.35 -7.75
N HIS A 2 -13.84 3.47 -7.85
CA HIS A 2 -13.25 4.75 -8.30
C HIS A 2 -12.96 5.72 -7.14
N LEU A 3 -13.12 5.27 -5.92
CA LEU A 3 -12.91 6.10 -4.74
C LEU A 3 -11.42 6.44 -4.58
N TRP A 4 -11.16 7.69 -4.23
CA TRP A 4 -9.83 8.18 -3.86
C TRP A 4 -8.75 7.99 -4.93
N GLY A 5 -9.14 8.05 -6.21
CA GLY A 5 -8.20 7.98 -7.33
C GLY A 5 -7.81 6.57 -7.74
N VAL A 6 -8.46 5.56 -7.21
CA VAL A 6 -8.28 4.17 -7.62
C VAL A 6 -9.37 3.81 -8.60
N HIS A 7 -9.01 3.50 -9.85
CA HIS A 7 -9.97 3.22 -10.91
C HIS A 7 -10.52 1.79 -10.87
N ALA A 8 -9.72 0.85 -10.43
CA ALA A 8 -10.14 -0.54 -10.32
C ALA A 8 -9.37 -1.23 -9.20
N TRP A 9 -10.11 -2.01 -8.42
CA TRP A 9 -9.55 -2.95 -7.47
C TRP A 9 -9.82 -4.34 -7.99
N PRO A 10 -8.81 -5.22 -8.08
CA PRO A 10 -9.07 -6.60 -8.48
C PRO A 10 -9.98 -7.27 -7.45
N LEU A 11 -10.77 -8.24 -7.93
CA LEU A 11 -11.59 -9.07 -7.04
C LEU A 11 -10.67 -10.07 -6.34
N VAL A 12 -9.86 -9.58 -5.41
CA VAL A 12 -8.99 -10.43 -4.62
C VAL A 12 -9.57 -10.59 -3.23
N LYS A 13 -9.35 -11.75 -2.66
CA LYS A 13 -9.76 -12.04 -1.30
C LYS A 13 -8.83 -11.31 -0.35
N GLY A 14 -9.35 -10.32 0.34
CA GLY A 14 -8.57 -9.52 1.29
C GLY A 14 -9.48 -8.82 2.27
N ASN A 15 -8.89 -8.24 3.28
CA ASN A 15 -9.58 -7.45 4.28
C ASN A 15 -9.45 -5.97 3.93
N TYR A 16 -10.57 -5.27 3.89
CA TYR A 16 -10.65 -3.85 3.60
C TYR A 16 -10.84 -3.07 4.88
N TYR A 17 -10.03 -2.03 5.07
CA TYR A 17 -10.10 -1.17 6.25
C TYR A 17 -10.27 0.27 5.81
N LEU A 18 -11.34 0.92 6.27
CA LEU A 18 -11.52 2.37 6.10
C LEU A 18 -10.78 3.10 7.21
N TRP A 19 -10.02 4.12 6.82
CA TRP A 19 -9.31 4.96 7.77
C TRP A 19 -9.93 6.36 7.77
N ASN A 20 -10.74 6.68 8.80
CA ASN A 20 -11.33 8.01 9.04
C ASN A 20 -12.02 8.66 7.83
N ASP A 21 -12.63 7.89 6.94
CA ASP A 21 -13.18 8.38 5.67
C ASP A 21 -12.15 9.04 4.75
N SER A 22 -10.87 8.97 5.06
CA SER A 22 -9.80 9.59 4.28
C SER A 22 -9.06 8.62 3.38
N GLY A 23 -9.12 7.34 3.67
CA GLY A 23 -8.41 6.34 2.90
C GLY A 23 -8.95 4.94 3.11
N VAL A 24 -8.44 4.02 2.29
CA VAL A 24 -8.73 2.60 2.39
C VAL A 24 -7.45 1.80 2.29
N PHE A 25 -7.35 0.78 3.12
CA PHE A 25 -6.29 -0.22 3.04
C PHE A 25 -6.87 -1.56 2.64
N VAL A 26 -6.12 -2.30 1.83
CA VAL A 26 -6.42 -3.70 1.55
C VAL A 26 -5.26 -4.52 2.08
N VAL A 27 -5.56 -5.46 2.97
CA VAL A 27 -4.58 -6.37 3.56
C VAL A 27 -4.89 -7.76 3.03
N ILE A 28 -3.98 -8.33 2.25
CA ILE A 28 -4.15 -9.64 1.64
C ILE A 28 -3.26 -10.64 2.38
N GLU A 29 -3.89 -11.67 2.93
CA GLU A 29 -3.18 -12.73 3.65
C GLU A 29 -2.46 -13.65 2.67
N ARG A 30 -1.13 -13.80 2.83
CA ARG A 30 -0.31 -14.68 1.99
C ARG A 30 0.39 -15.80 2.76
N GLY A 31 0.00 -16.03 4.01
CA GLY A 31 0.59 -17.05 4.87
C GLY A 31 1.79 -16.51 5.65
N LYS A 32 2.96 -16.45 5.03
CA LYS A 32 4.18 -15.98 5.71
C LYS A 32 4.27 -14.47 5.81
N TYR A 33 3.52 -13.74 4.97
CA TYR A 33 3.50 -12.30 4.94
C TYR A 33 2.11 -11.80 4.58
N VAL A 34 1.90 -10.51 4.71
CA VAL A 34 0.70 -9.83 4.21
C VAL A 34 1.07 -8.85 3.12
N GLU A 35 0.24 -8.74 2.11
CA GLU A 35 0.33 -7.71 1.09
C GLU A 35 -0.52 -6.53 1.51
N LEU A 36 0.06 -5.33 1.46
CA LEU A 36 -0.62 -4.10 1.85
C LEU A 36 -0.77 -3.18 0.65
N HIS A 37 -1.99 -2.73 0.41
CA HIS A 37 -2.33 -1.74 -0.60
C HIS A 37 -3.09 -0.60 0.04
N MET A 38 -2.87 0.60 -0.46
CA MET A 38 -3.46 1.80 0.12
C MET A 38 -3.94 2.75 -0.97
N ALA A 39 -5.08 3.40 -0.73
CA ALA A 39 -5.53 4.55 -1.49
C ALA A 39 -5.98 5.63 -0.53
N MET A 40 -5.56 6.86 -0.76
CA MET A 40 -5.94 8.02 0.06
C MET A 40 -6.80 8.97 -0.75
N LYS A 41 -7.79 9.54 -0.08
CA LYS A 41 -8.66 10.55 -0.66
C LYS A 41 -7.85 11.75 -1.14
N ILE A 42 -8.17 12.24 -2.33
CA ILE A 42 -7.52 13.43 -2.89
C ILE A 42 -7.76 14.61 -1.93
N GLY A 43 -6.70 15.34 -1.62
CA GLY A 43 -6.75 16.44 -0.66
C GLY A 43 -6.41 16.04 0.78
N GLU A 44 -6.39 14.74 1.07
CA GLU A 44 -6.05 14.26 2.42
C GLU A 44 -4.81 13.38 2.46
N ARG A 45 -4.02 13.40 1.39
CA ARG A 45 -2.79 12.61 1.28
C ARG A 45 -1.71 13.04 2.29
N TYR A 46 -1.83 14.25 2.84
CA TYR A 46 -0.95 14.71 3.92
C TYR A 46 -1.09 13.85 5.19
N ARG A 47 -2.18 13.10 5.32
CA ARG A 47 -2.43 12.21 6.46
C ARG A 47 -1.90 10.79 6.25
N CYS A 48 -1.20 10.51 5.14
CA CYS A 48 -0.68 9.19 4.84
C CYS A 48 0.20 8.63 5.97
N ARG A 49 1.05 9.47 6.57
CA ARG A 49 1.94 9.04 7.64
C ARG A 49 1.17 8.51 8.84
N GLU A 50 0.14 9.21 9.24
CA GLU A 50 -0.73 8.82 10.34
C GLU A 50 -1.48 7.52 10.00
N ALA A 51 -2.02 7.43 8.80
CA ALA A 51 -2.76 6.26 8.33
C ALA A 51 -1.86 5.02 8.27
N VAL A 52 -0.65 5.15 7.75
CA VAL A 52 0.30 4.03 7.67
C VAL A 52 0.70 3.57 9.07
N ALA A 53 0.93 4.49 9.99
CA ALA A 53 1.23 4.14 11.37
C ALA A 53 0.10 3.30 11.99
N ASP A 54 -1.14 3.70 11.75
CA ASP A 54 -2.31 3.00 12.30
C ASP A 54 -2.47 1.60 11.71
N ILE A 55 -2.34 1.45 10.39
CA ILE A 55 -2.51 0.13 9.78
C ILE A 55 -1.37 -0.84 10.14
N LEU A 56 -0.15 -0.35 10.24
CA LEU A 56 0.97 -1.19 10.66
C LEU A 56 0.82 -1.62 12.12
N ASN A 57 0.27 -0.77 12.95
CA ASN A 57 -0.04 -1.11 14.34
C ASN A 57 -1.09 -2.22 14.42
N LEU A 58 -2.09 -2.15 13.56
CA LEU A 58 -3.14 -3.18 13.48
C LEU A 58 -2.58 -4.51 12.97
N ILE A 59 -1.72 -4.49 11.96
CA ILE A 59 -1.09 -5.70 11.40
C ILE A 59 -0.16 -6.36 12.44
N GLY A 60 0.53 -5.56 13.23
CA GLY A 60 1.46 -6.07 14.26
C GLY A 60 2.81 -6.48 13.67
N ASN A 61 3.38 -7.56 14.23
CA ASN A 61 4.76 -7.98 13.93
C ASN A 61 4.90 -8.87 12.69
N ARG A 62 3.94 -8.84 11.79
CA ARG A 62 4.02 -9.65 10.58
C ARG A 62 4.89 -8.98 9.53
N GLU A 63 5.50 -9.80 8.68
CA GLU A 63 6.18 -9.32 7.49
C GLU A 63 5.14 -8.69 6.55
N VAL A 64 5.44 -7.50 6.05
CA VAL A 64 4.53 -6.72 5.18
C VAL A 64 5.23 -6.44 3.85
N TRP A 65 4.56 -6.74 2.76
CA TRP A 65 5.04 -6.46 1.40
C TRP A 65 4.16 -5.39 0.77
N ALA A 66 4.79 -4.42 0.11
CA ALA A 66 4.10 -3.35 -0.61
C ALA A 66 4.75 -3.14 -1.97
N LEU A 67 3.93 -3.11 -3.03
CA LEU A 67 4.37 -2.76 -4.38
C LEU A 67 4.01 -1.29 -4.62
N ILE A 68 5.02 -0.47 -4.86
CA ILE A 68 4.87 0.98 -4.98
C ILE A 68 5.42 1.44 -6.32
N SER A 69 4.65 2.20 -7.09
CA SER A 69 5.13 2.80 -8.33
C SER A 69 6.31 3.73 -8.05
N VAL A 70 7.35 3.66 -8.90
CA VAL A 70 8.53 4.53 -8.78
C VAL A 70 8.17 6.00 -8.92
N THR A 71 7.05 6.32 -9.56
CA THR A 71 6.58 7.69 -9.70
C THR A 71 6.06 8.28 -8.40
N ARG A 72 5.77 7.42 -7.43
CA ARG A 72 5.29 7.83 -6.10
C ARG A 72 6.43 7.89 -5.09
N LYS A 73 7.39 8.74 -5.35
CA LYS A 73 8.60 8.86 -4.53
C LYS A 73 8.29 9.16 -3.07
N HIS A 74 7.29 9.99 -2.82
CA HIS A 74 6.90 10.35 -1.45
C HIS A 74 6.36 9.15 -0.67
N VAL A 75 5.67 8.23 -1.34
CA VAL A 75 5.18 6.99 -0.72
C VAL A 75 6.34 6.05 -0.42
N CYS A 76 7.28 5.92 -1.35
CA CYS A 76 8.49 5.12 -1.14
C CYS A 76 9.29 5.65 0.05
N ASN A 77 9.49 6.96 0.13
CA ASN A 77 10.21 7.59 1.23
C ASN A 77 9.48 7.39 2.57
N LEU A 78 8.16 7.48 2.55
CA LEU A 78 7.36 7.23 3.74
C LEU A 78 7.51 5.78 4.22
N ALA A 79 7.45 4.83 3.28
CA ALA A 79 7.64 3.41 3.61
C ALA A 79 9.00 3.16 4.27
N LYS A 80 10.06 3.76 3.74
CA LYS A 80 11.40 3.65 4.33
C LYS A 80 11.43 4.15 5.78
N LYS A 81 10.71 5.21 6.08
CA LYS A 81 10.63 5.75 7.46
C LYS A 81 9.96 4.78 8.42
N PHE A 82 9.11 3.89 7.91
CA PHE A 82 8.46 2.84 8.71
C PHE A 82 9.20 1.50 8.70
N GLY A 83 10.43 1.48 8.19
CA GLY A 83 11.26 0.29 8.21
C GLY A 83 11.16 -0.60 6.99
N PHE A 84 10.47 -0.17 5.95
CA PHE A 84 10.43 -0.92 4.69
C PHE A 84 11.76 -0.81 3.96
N ILE A 85 12.18 -1.91 3.35
CA ILE A 85 13.43 -2.03 2.61
C ILE A 85 13.09 -2.37 1.15
N GLU A 86 13.73 -1.67 0.22
CA GLU A 86 13.62 -2.01 -1.19
C GLU A 86 14.32 -3.35 -1.47
N THR A 87 13.57 -4.31 -1.99
CA THR A 87 14.08 -5.66 -2.27
C THR A 87 14.11 -6.00 -3.75
N TRP A 88 13.30 -5.33 -4.55
CA TRP A 88 13.19 -5.61 -5.97
C TRP A 88 12.66 -4.37 -6.70
N ARG A 89 13.08 -4.19 -7.94
CA ARG A 89 12.58 -3.12 -8.81
C ARG A 89 12.40 -3.69 -10.22
N GLY A 90 11.29 -3.38 -10.85
CA GLY A 90 10.98 -3.83 -12.19
C GLY A 90 9.59 -3.43 -12.63
N HIS A 91 9.13 -3.98 -13.74
CA HIS A 91 7.79 -3.70 -14.24
C HIS A 91 6.82 -4.70 -13.66
N ALA A 92 5.68 -4.22 -13.17
CA ALA A 92 4.64 -5.04 -12.59
C ALA A 92 3.27 -4.52 -12.98
N LEU A 93 2.29 -5.43 -13.00
CA LEU A 93 0.89 -5.10 -13.19
C LEU A 93 0.33 -4.54 -11.88
N LEU A 94 -0.15 -3.31 -11.94
CA LEU A 94 -0.76 -2.65 -10.78
C LEU A 94 -2.24 -2.98 -10.67
N PHE A 95 -2.85 -2.64 -9.56
CA PHE A 95 -4.26 -2.91 -9.30
C PHE A 95 -5.21 -2.19 -10.26
N ASP A 96 -4.80 -1.08 -10.84
CA ASP A 96 -5.59 -0.36 -11.83
C ASP A 96 -5.50 -0.95 -13.25
N GLY A 97 -4.76 -2.05 -13.42
CA GLY A 97 -4.56 -2.69 -14.71
C GLY A 97 -3.40 -2.13 -15.52
N SER A 98 -2.74 -1.08 -15.07
CA SER A 98 -1.57 -0.53 -15.73
C SER A 98 -0.32 -1.37 -15.47
N ILE A 99 0.64 -1.30 -16.39
CA ILE A 99 1.98 -1.86 -16.19
C ILE A 99 2.92 -0.69 -15.96
N ASP A 100 3.62 -0.68 -14.84
CA ASP A 100 4.49 0.42 -14.48
C ASP A 100 5.77 -0.11 -13.81
N GLU A 101 6.80 0.72 -13.80
CA GLU A 101 7.99 0.41 -13.02
C GLU A 101 7.65 0.55 -11.54
N THR A 102 7.91 -0.50 -10.78
CA THR A 102 7.53 -0.59 -9.38
C THR A 102 8.69 -1.07 -8.53
N ILE A 103 8.60 -0.72 -7.26
CA ILE A 103 9.54 -1.16 -6.24
C ILE A 103 8.77 -2.07 -5.29
N LEU A 104 9.31 -3.27 -5.06
CA LEU A 104 8.81 -4.13 -4.00
C LEU A 104 9.54 -3.77 -2.71
N MET A 105 8.79 -3.35 -1.73
CA MET A 105 9.30 -2.98 -0.41
C MET A 105 8.78 -3.97 0.62
N LYS A 106 9.66 -4.40 1.52
CA LYS A 106 9.33 -5.35 2.58
C LYS A 106 9.70 -4.78 3.94
N ARG A 107 8.80 -4.96 4.90
CA ARG A 107 9.05 -4.68 6.32
C ARG A 107 8.99 -5.99 7.07
N TYR A 108 10.08 -6.34 7.70
CA TYR A 108 10.22 -7.59 8.44
C TYR A 108 9.86 -7.48 9.91
#